data_f97be0a6b1ac4df83383f8e19531bd74
#
_entry.id   f97be0a6b1ac4df83383f8e19531bd74
#
_cell.length_a   1.000
_cell.length_b   1.000
_cell.length_c   1.000
_cell.angle_alpha   90.00
_cell.angle_beta   90.00
_cell.angle_gamma   90.00
#
_symmetry.space_group_name_H-M   'P 1'
#
loop_
_entity.id
_entity.type
_entity.pdbx_description
1 polymer ?
#
loop_
_entity_poly.entity_id
_entity_poly.type
_entity_poly.pdbx_seq_one_letter_code
_entity_poly.pdbx_strand_id
1 'polypeptide(L)'
;VSQTKEWVKKYFDEIPAGPTIDKMAKRPSLLNETVKLYHEDNFARVPALMYSWPTVERFHSDSYALQVLTKYLTEGKNAPFYKVLVEENNLTDEIEMFNYDAEIAGETYLNVTAYPGFSLDQVADVIEEAFERFEKEGISENDLNRIKAQQEVEFYESLSDVLGKSETLAEYYYLKGNPGYVTRDIQQMMSVTKADVIRVYNTYFKNKPYVATSF
;
A
#
# COMPACT_ATOMS: atom_id res chain seq x y z
N VAL A 1 23.54 25.65 0.96
CA VAL A 1 24.39 24.44 1.25
C VAL A 1 25.41 24.76 2.34
N SER A 2 26.26 25.83 2.21
CA SER A 2 27.30 26.14 3.22
C SER A 2 26.71 26.41 4.59
N GLN A 3 25.72 27.29 4.68
CA GLN A 3 25.03 27.61 5.92
C GLN A 3 24.37 26.38 6.57
N THR A 4 23.77 25.49 5.77
CA THR A 4 23.19 24.24 6.27
C THR A 4 24.27 23.33 6.89
N LYS A 5 25.43 23.21 6.24
CA LYS A 5 26.58 22.45 6.78
C LYS A 5 27.08 23.03 8.11
N GLU A 6 27.14 24.36 8.24
CA GLU A 6 27.51 25.02 9.50
C GLU A 6 26.51 24.72 10.60
N TRP A 7 25.20 24.76 10.30
CA TRP A 7 24.17 24.39 11.27
C TRP A 7 24.23 22.92 11.67
N VAL A 8 24.40 22.00 10.70
CA VAL A 8 24.56 20.59 11.02
C VAL A 8 25.75 20.38 11.94
N LYS A 9 26.90 20.97 11.64
CA LYS A 9 28.08 20.91 12.53
C LYS A 9 27.78 21.47 13.91
N LYS A 10 27.18 22.68 13.97
CA LYS A 10 26.88 23.34 15.24
C LYS A 10 25.98 22.53 16.16
N TYR A 11 25.02 21.79 15.63
CA TYR A 11 24.00 21.14 16.44
C TYR A 11 24.20 19.61 16.56
N PHE A 12 24.99 19.00 15.70
CA PHE A 12 25.13 17.53 15.64
C PHE A 12 26.56 16.99 15.80
N ASP A 13 27.62 17.81 15.58
CA ASP A 13 29.01 17.31 15.64
C ASP A 13 29.42 16.81 17.03
N GLU A 14 28.79 17.32 18.09
CA GLU A 14 29.07 16.90 19.48
C GLU A 14 28.39 15.57 19.85
N ILE A 15 27.49 15.05 19.01
CA ILE A 15 26.78 13.81 19.29
C ILE A 15 27.69 12.64 18.91
N PRO A 16 28.15 11.83 19.89
CA PRO A 16 29.03 10.71 19.58
C PRO A 16 28.27 9.64 18.78
N ALA A 17 28.96 8.98 17.86
CA ALA A 17 28.40 7.83 17.17
C ALA A 17 28.03 6.75 18.21
N GLY A 18 26.83 6.23 18.10
CA GLY A 18 26.38 5.10 18.89
C GLY A 18 27.12 3.80 18.50
N PRO A 19 26.89 2.69 19.22
CA PRO A 19 27.41 1.40 18.83
C PRO A 19 26.85 0.98 17.47
N THR A 20 27.60 0.17 16.74
CA THR A 20 27.10 -0.42 15.49
C THR A 20 25.85 -1.26 15.78
N ILE A 21 24.79 -0.99 15.06
CA ILE A 21 23.53 -1.73 15.17
C ILE A 21 23.44 -2.67 13.97
N ASP A 22 23.28 -3.96 14.23
CA ASP A 22 23.00 -4.93 13.19
C ASP A 22 21.59 -4.70 12.64
N LYS A 23 21.48 -4.59 11.32
CA LYS A 23 20.17 -4.46 10.67
C LYS A 23 19.37 -5.74 10.88
N MET A 24 18.11 -5.60 11.26
CA MET A 24 17.20 -6.74 11.37
C MET A 24 17.04 -7.43 10.00
N ALA A 25 17.03 -8.75 10.03
CA ALA A 25 16.71 -9.52 8.83
C ALA A 25 15.26 -9.26 8.38
N LYS A 26 15.09 -9.13 7.10
CA LYS A 26 13.75 -9.03 6.48
C LYS A 26 12.97 -10.31 6.77
N ARG A 27 11.77 -10.16 7.29
CA ARG A 27 10.91 -11.28 7.68
C ARG A 27 9.44 -10.85 7.59
N PRO A 28 8.76 -11.16 6.49
CA PRO A 28 7.33 -10.91 6.39
C PRO A 28 6.58 -11.68 7.48
N SER A 29 5.47 -11.12 7.95
CA SER A 29 4.57 -11.81 8.86
C SER A 29 3.96 -13.02 8.16
N LEU A 30 3.73 -14.10 8.90
CA LEU A 30 3.11 -15.31 8.39
C LEU A 30 1.78 -15.55 9.12
N LEU A 31 0.71 -15.71 8.37
CA LEU A 31 -0.58 -16.16 8.89
C LEU A 31 -0.82 -17.58 8.40
N ASN A 32 -1.21 -18.47 9.30
CA ASN A 32 -1.58 -19.84 8.97
C ASN A 32 -3.07 -19.99 8.63
N GLU A 33 -3.89 -19.09 9.20
CA GLU A 33 -5.34 -19.05 9.03
C GLU A 33 -5.84 -17.61 9.09
N THR A 34 -7.04 -17.35 8.55
CA THR A 34 -7.69 -16.05 8.69
C THR A 34 -8.12 -15.83 10.12
N VAL A 35 -7.77 -14.66 10.66
CA VAL A 35 -8.13 -14.23 12.01
C VAL A 35 -9.20 -13.16 11.92
N LYS A 36 -10.33 -13.38 12.60
CA LYS A 36 -11.42 -12.41 12.69
C LYS A 36 -11.44 -11.80 14.09
N LEU A 37 -11.32 -10.47 14.15
CA LEU A 37 -11.34 -9.68 15.38
C LEU A 37 -12.55 -8.74 15.32
N TYR A 38 -13.36 -8.78 16.36
CA TYR A 38 -14.52 -7.90 16.49
C TYR A 38 -14.35 -7.02 17.72
N HIS A 39 -14.65 -5.74 17.56
CA HIS A 39 -14.72 -4.78 18.65
C HIS A 39 -16.05 -4.02 18.57
N GLU A 40 -16.81 -4.01 19.64
CA GLU A 40 -18.01 -3.18 19.73
C GLU A 40 -17.60 -1.77 20.18
N ASP A 41 -17.71 -0.81 19.25
CA ASP A 41 -17.45 0.58 19.53
C ASP A 41 -18.77 1.33 19.79
N ASN A 42 -18.96 1.80 21.01
CA ASN A 42 -20.14 2.57 21.41
C ASN A 42 -20.26 3.93 20.71
N PHE A 43 -19.23 4.39 20.03
CA PHE A 43 -19.19 5.65 19.30
C PHE A 43 -19.32 5.46 17.79
N ALA A 44 -19.06 4.27 17.27
CA ALA A 44 -19.25 3.95 15.86
C ALA A 44 -20.74 4.03 15.50
N ARG A 45 -21.04 4.69 14.39
CA ARG A 45 -22.43 4.88 13.90
C ARG A 45 -22.74 4.01 12.70
N VAL A 46 -21.72 3.46 12.07
CA VAL A 46 -21.80 2.69 10.84
C VAL A 46 -20.84 1.51 10.91
N PRO A 47 -21.17 0.38 10.26
CA PRO A 47 -20.27 -0.77 10.27
C PRO A 47 -19.03 -0.49 9.42
N ALA A 48 -17.86 -0.85 9.94
CA ALA A 48 -16.61 -0.78 9.20
C ALA A 48 -15.87 -2.12 9.24
N LEU A 49 -15.27 -2.50 8.13
CA LEU A 49 -14.54 -3.73 7.96
C LEU A 49 -13.15 -3.42 7.37
N MET A 50 -12.12 -3.86 8.08
CA MET A 50 -10.74 -3.73 7.65
C MET A 50 -10.13 -5.11 7.45
N TYR A 51 -9.57 -5.37 6.28
CA TYR A 51 -8.76 -6.54 6.00
C TYR A 51 -7.29 -6.16 5.91
N SER A 52 -6.41 -6.99 6.49
CA SER A 52 -4.96 -6.83 6.40
C SER A 52 -4.32 -8.14 5.97
N TRP A 53 -3.55 -8.09 4.88
CA TRP A 53 -2.75 -9.20 4.36
C TRP A 53 -1.27 -8.91 4.56
N PRO A 54 -0.49 -9.86 5.12
CA PRO A 54 0.97 -9.73 5.16
C PRO A 54 1.55 -9.68 3.75
N THR A 55 2.45 -8.71 3.52
CA THR A 55 3.15 -8.54 2.25
C THR A 55 4.65 -8.35 2.45
N VAL A 56 5.34 -7.86 1.43
CA VAL A 56 6.79 -7.73 1.38
C VAL A 56 7.26 -6.35 1.83
N GLU A 57 8.53 -6.32 2.19
CA GLU A 57 9.22 -5.10 2.58
C GLU A 57 9.39 -4.11 1.42
N ARG A 58 9.68 -2.85 1.79
CA ARG A 58 9.94 -1.75 0.86
C ARG A 58 11.08 -2.05 -0.11
N PHE A 59 10.90 -1.67 -1.35
CA PHE A 59 11.80 -1.95 -2.47
C PHE A 59 11.97 -3.42 -2.83
N HIS A 60 11.12 -4.31 -2.35
CA HIS A 60 10.95 -5.63 -2.94
C HIS A 60 10.28 -5.49 -4.32
N SER A 61 10.61 -6.36 -5.27
CA SER A 61 10.02 -6.28 -6.63
C SER A 61 8.49 -6.35 -6.62
N ASP A 62 7.92 -7.10 -5.69
CA ASP A 62 6.48 -7.27 -5.57
C ASP A 62 5.79 -6.04 -4.97
N SER A 63 6.48 -5.22 -4.16
CA SER A 63 5.89 -3.99 -3.60
C SER A 63 5.38 -3.06 -4.69
N TYR A 64 6.11 -2.90 -5.80
CA TYR A 64 5.67 -2.06 -6.92
C TYR A 64 4.40 -2.59 -7.60
N ALA A 65 4.31 -3.90 -7.80
CA ALA A 65 3.12 -4.52 -8.38
C ALA A 65 1.92 -4.49 -7.42
N LEU A 66 2.15 -4.61 -6.10
CA LEU A 66 1.14 -4.45 -5.06
C LEU A 66 0.56 -3.02 -5.05
N GLN A 67 1.40 -2.00 -5.17
CA GLN A 67 0.96 -0.61 -5.27
C GLN A 67 0.09 -0.37 -6.52
N VAL A 68 0.45 -0.96 -7.66
CA VAL A 68 -0.40 -0.89 -8.87
C VAL A 68 -1.72 -1.63 -8.67
N LEU A 69 -1.69 -2.82 -8.07
CA LEU A 69 -2.89 -3.61 -7.81
C LEU A 69 -3.87 -2.88 -6.91
N THR A 70 -3.41 -2.34 -5.78
CA THR A 70 -4.29 -1.63 -4.83
C THR A 70 -4.95 -0.41 -5.46
N LYS A 71 -4.20 0.41 -6.18
CA LYS A 71 -4.74 1.55 -6.94
C LYS A 71 -5.76 1.11 -8.00
N TYR A 72 -5.46 0.05 -8.74
CA TYR A 72 -6.39 -0.47 -9.74
C TYR A 72 -7.71 -0.94 -9.13
N LEU A 73 -7.64 -1.63 -8.00
CA LEU A 73 -8.84 -2.19 -7.35
C LEU A 73 -9.79 -1.11 -6.82
N THR A 74 -9.27 0.00 -6.29
CA THR A 74 -10.09 0.97 -5.54
C THR A 74 -10.11 2.39 -6.09
N GLU A 75 -9.11 2.82 -6.89
CA GLU A 75 -9.03 4.22 -7.29
C GLU A 75 -9.78 4.52 -8.61
N GLY A 76 -10.76 5.40 -8.49
CA GLY A 76 -11.54 5.94 -9.60
C GLY A 76 -12.78 5.11 -9.95
N LYS A 77 -13.67 5.72 -10.73
CA LYS A 77 -15.00 5.16 -11.06
C LYS A 77 -14.96 3.84 -11.86
N ASN A 78 -13.86 3.56 -12.53
CA ASN A 78 -13.69 2.32 -13.28
C ASN A 78 -13.09 1.18 -12.45
N ALA A 79 -12.68 1.46 -11.20
CA ALA A 79 -12.13 0.46 -10.30
C ALA A 79 -13.15 -0.65 -9.99
N PRO A 80 -12.74 -1.93 -9.96
CA PRO A 80 -13.64 -3.05 -9.68
C PRO A 80 -14.45 -2.86 -8.39
N PHE A 81 -13.79 -2.44 -7.31
CA PHE A 81 -14.44 -2.20 -6.04
C PHE A 81 -15.44 -1.04 -6.08
N TYR A 82 -15.09 0.06 -6.76
CA TYR A 82 -16.03 1.18 -6.92
C TYR A 82 -17.29 0.74 -7.64
N LYS A 83 -17.16 0.00 -8.73
CA LYS A 83 -18.33 -0.50 -9.48
C LYS A 83 -19.22 -1.39 -8.64
N VAL A 84 -18.63 -2.36 -7.94
CA VAL A 84 -19.40 -3.34 -7.16
C VAL A 84 -19.97 -2.71 -5.88
N LEU A 85 -19.13 -2.06 -5.06
CA LEU A 85 -19.55 -1.59 -3.75
C LEU A 85 -20.38 -0.29 -3.82
N VAL A 86 -20.03 0.62 -4.74
CA VAL A 86 -20.66 1.95 -4.83
C VAL A 86 -21.80 1.93 -5.84
N GLU A 87 -21.53 1.59 -7.11
CA GLU A 87 -22.53 1.75 -8.17
C GLU A 87 -23.61 0.66 -8.16
N GLU A 88 -23.24 -0.61 -7.97
CA GLU A 88 -24.15 -1.75 -8.09
C GLU A 88 -24.87 -2.03 -6.76
N ASN A 89 -24.17 -2.01 -5.63
CA ASN A 89 -24.75 -2.34 -4.32
C ASN A 89 -25.08 -1.12 -3.45
N ASN A 90 -24.66 0.09 -3.82
CA ASN A 90 -24.84 1.32 -3.03
C ASN A 90 -24.52 1.11 -1.54
N LEU A 91 -23.44 0.35 -1.27
CA LEU A 91 -23.06 -0.09 0.07
C LEU A 91 -22.25 0.97 0.81
N THR A 92 -21.43 1.72 0.08
CA THR A 92 -20.46 2.68 0.65
C THR A 92 -20.07 3.71 -0.39
N ASP A 93 -19.46 4.80 0.06
CA ASP A 93 -18.65 5.73 -0.74
C ASP A 93 -17.20 5.82 -0.22
N GLU A 94 -16.88 5.08 0.85
CA GLU A 94 -15.56 5.03 1.48
C GLU A 94 -14.92 3.65 1.31
N ILE A 95 -14.07 3.53 0.29
CA ILE A 95 -13.27 2.33 0.00
C ILE A 95 -11.83 2.77 -0.15
N GLU A 96 -10.96 2.18 0.61
CA GLU A 96 -9.52 2.44 0.50
C GLU A 96 -8.75 1.12 0.54
N MET A 97 -7.83 0.94 -0.40
CA MET A 97 -6.88 -0.16 -0.38
C MET A 97 -5.49 0.35 -0.68
N PHE A 98 -4.52 0.04 0.18
CA PHE A 98 -3.14 0.47 -0.01
C PHE A 98 -2.16 -0.56 0.53
N ASN A 99 -0.99 -0.61 -0.08
CA ASN A 99 0.14 -1.42 0.37
C ASN A 99 1.09 -0.56 1.19
N TYR A 100 1.24 -0.89 2.47
CA TYR A 100 2.21 -0.28 3.37
C TYR A 100 3.44 -1.19 3.45
N ASP A 101 4.54 -0.74 2.88
CA ASP A 101 5.81 -1.44 2.89
C ASP A 101 6.80 -0.77 3.85
N ALA A 102 7.22 -1.48 4.88
CA ALA A 102 8.21 -1.02 5.86
C ALA A 102 9.59 -1.67 5.61
N GLU A 103 10.57 -1.39 6.47
CA GLU A 103 11.96 -1.86 6.28
C GLU A 103 12.10 -3.38 6.24
N ILE A 104 11.34 -4.10 7.07
CA ILE A 104 11.52 -5.55 7.27
C ILE A 104 10.35 -6.40 6.79
N ALA A 105 9.18 -5.83 6.61
CA ALA A 105 7.95 -6.48 6.18
C ALA A 105 6.99 -5.43 5.62
N GLY A 106 5.91 -5.86 4.99
CA GLY A 106 4.80 -5.03 4.55
C GLY A 106 3.46 -5.65 4.85
N GLU A 107 2.42 -4.88 4.64
CA GLU A 107 1.04 -5.31 4.73
C GLU A 107 0.17 -4.51 3.75
N THR A 108 -0.88 -5.13 3.27
CA THR A 108 -1.89 -4.45 2.46
C THR A 108 -3.18 -4.38 3.23
N TYR A 109 -3.73 -3.18 3.33
CA TYR A 109 -5.01 -2.90 3.97
C TYR A 109 -6.10 -2.68 2.94
N LEU A 110 -7.30 -3.18 3.25
CA LEU A 110 -8.55 -2.81 2.61
C LEU A 110 -9.49 -2.33 3.72
N ASN A 111 -9.96 -1.08 3.60
CA ASN A 111 -10.92 -0.48 4.51
C ASN A 111 -12.23 -0.21 3.76
N VAL A 112 -13.34 -0.62 4.34
CA VAL A 112 -14.68 -0.34 3.83
C VAL A 112 -15.55 0.12 4.98
N THR A 113 -16.09 1.35 4.88
CA THR A 113 -17.07 1.89 5.83
C THR A 113 -18.43 1.88 5.15
N ALA A 114 -19.33 1.01 5.59
CA ALA A 114 -20.63 0.83 4.94
C ALA A 114 -21.66 1.85 5.43
N TYR A 115 -22.66 2.14 4.60
CA TYR A 115 -23.80 2.95 5.03
C TYR A 115 -24.63 2.26 6.12
N PRO A 116 -25.35 3.02 6.94
CA PRO A 116 -26.24 2.47 7.95
C PRO A 116 -27.25 1.48 7.35
N GLY A 117 -27.43 0.33 8.02
CA GLY A 117 -28.39 -0.69 7.62
C GLY A 117 -27.79 -1.90 6.93
N PHE A 118 -26.52 -1.86 6.56
CA PHE A 118 -25.79 -3.05 6.10
C PHE A 118 -25.18 -3.81 7.29
N SER A 119 -25.19 -5.13 7.23
CA SER A 119 -24.46 -5.98 8.19
C SER A 119 -23.00 -6.16 7.73
N LEU A 120 -22.10 -6.49 8.67
CA LEU A 120 -20.70 -6.80 8.34
C LEU A 120 -20.59 -8.01 7.40
N ASP A 121 -21.49 -9.00 7.49
CA ASP A 121 -21.50 -10.13 6.57
C ASP A 121 -21.85 -9.69 5.14
N GLN A 122 -22.84 -8.80 4.97
CA GLN A 122 -23.16 -8.23 3.66
C GLN A 122 -21.97 -7.43 3.07
N VAL A 123 -21.25 -6.68 3.91
CA VAL A 123 -20.03 -5.98 3.46
C VAL A 123 -18.98 -6.97 2.99
N ALA A 124 -18.76 -8.04 3.73
CA ALA A 124 -17.80 -9.08 3.37
C ALA A 124 -18.17 -9.79 2.06
N ASP A 125 -19.46 -10.14 1.86
CA ASP A 125 -19.93 -10.77 0.62
C ASP A 125 -19.71 -9.87 -0.60
N VAL A 126 -19.99 -8.58 -0.48
CA VAL A 126 -19.79 -7.62 -1.60
C VAL A 126 -18.31 -7.33 -1.87
N ILE A 127 -17.45 -7.39 -0.86
CA ILE A 127 -15.98 -7.36 -1.04
C ILE A 127 -15.51 -8.57 -1.85
N GLU A 128 -16.01 -9.76 -1.54
CA GLU A 128 -15.68 -10.99 -2.29
C GLU A 128 -16.13 -10.88 -3.75
N GLU A 129 -17.34 -10.39 -4.01
CA GLU A 129 -17.85 -10.14 -5.35
C GLU A 129 -16.95 -9.19 -6.16
N ALA A 130 -16.38 -8.16 -5.51
CA ALA A 130 -15.46 -7.24 -6.16
C ALA A 130 -14.12 -7.91 -6.52
N PHE A 131 -13.61 -8.81 -5.68
CA PHE A 131 -12.45 -9.63 -6.01
C PHE A 131 -12.75 -10.62 -7.16
N GLU A 132 -13.91 -11.28 -7.16
CA GLU A 132 -14.33 -12.17 -8.24
C GLU A 132 -14.42 -11.43 -9.59
N ARG A 133 -14.91 -10.18 -9.57
CA ARG A 133 -14.91 -9.33 -10.76
C ARG A 133 -13.49 -9.10 -11.29
N PHE A 134 -12.56 -8.74 -10.41
CA PHE A 134 -11.16 -8.58 -10.79
C PHE A 134 -10.57 -9.88 -11.36
N GLU A 135 -10.85 -11.02 -10.77
CA GLU A 135 -10.39 -12.33 -11.26
C GLU A 135 -10.88 -12.63 -12.67
N LYS A 136 -12.11 -12.24 -12.98
CA LYS A 136 -12.74 -12.45 -14.28
C LYS A 136 -12.26 -11.48 -15.35
N GLU A 137 -12.12 -10.21 -15.01
CA GLU A 137 -11.82 -9.13 -15.96
C GLU A 137 -10.33 -8.84 -16.07
N GLY A 138 -9.58 -9.01 -14.98
CA GLY A 138 -8.15 -8.66 -14.90
C GLY A 138 -7.92 -7.16 -15.00
N ILE A 139 -6.68 -6.79 -15.32
CA ILE A 139 -6.29 -5.39 -15.57
C ILE A 139 -6.01 -5.18 -17.08
N SER A 140 -6.53 -4.10 -17.65
CA SER A 140 -6.25 -3.72 -19.03
C SER A 140 -4.87 -3.02 -19.15
N GLU A 141 -4.27 -3.04 -20.36
CA GLU A 141 -3.05 -2.26 -20.62
C GLU A 141 -3.27 -0.75 -20.43
N ASN A 142 -4.45 -0.26 -20.79
CA ASN A 142 -4.78 1.15 -20.63
C ASN A 142 -4.83 1.56 -19.16
N ASP A 143 -5.43 0.73 -18.30
CA ASP A 143 -5.48 1.00 -16.86
C ASP A 143 -4.11 0.91 -16.22
N LEU A 144 -3.32 -0.10 -16.58
CA LEU A 144 -1.95 -0.22 -16.12
C LEU A 144 -1.13 1.03 -16.47
N ASN A 145 -1.20 1.47 -17.73
CA ASN A 145 -0.46 2.65 -18.18
C ASN A 145 -0.96 3.94 -17.50
N ARG A 146 -2.26 4.07 -17.29
CA ARG A 146 -2.85 5.19 -16.55
C ARG A 146 -2.34 5.26 -15.12
N ILE A 147 -2.33 4.13 -14.40
CA ILE A 147 -1.86 4.06 -13.02
C ILE A 147 -0.36 4.36 -12.94
N LYS A 148 0.44 3.80 -13.84
CA LYS A 148 1.88 4.10 -13.90
C LYS A 148 2.16 5.58 -14.14
N ALA A 149 1.43 6.20 -15.08
CA ALA A 149 1.58 7.63 -15.35
C ALA A 149 1.20 8.48 -14.13
N GLN A 150 0.15 8.10 -13.40
CA GLN A 150 -0.24 8.76 -12.17
C GLN A 150 0.84 8.60 -11.08
N GLN A 151 1.35 7.40 -10.86
CA GLN A 151 2.44 7.15 -9.91
C GLN A 151 3.73 7.90 -10.29
N GLU A 152 4.02 8.02 -11.58
CA GLU A 152 5.17 8.80 -12.06
C GLU A 152 5.02 10.30 -11.72
N VAL A 153 3.83 10.86 -11.90
CA VAL A 153 3.54 12.24 -11.52
C VAL A 153 3.69 12.43 -10.01
N GLU A 154 3.04 11.58 -9.20
CA GLU A 154 3.15 11.61 -7.73
C GLU A 154 4.61 11.53 -7.26
N PHE A 155 5.40 10.66 -7.90
CA PHE A 155 6.82 10.52 -7.61
C PHE A 155 7.61 11.82 -7.88
N TYR A 156 7.41 12.46 -9.04
CA TYR A 156 8.09 13.73 -9.34
C TYR A 156 7.56 14.88 -8.49
N GLU A 157 6.29 14.90 -8.14
CA GLU A 157 5.71 15.88 -7.22
C GLU A 157 6.34 15.78 -5.83
N SER A 158 6.58 14.57 -5.31
CA SER A 158 7.28 14.37 -4.04
C SER A 158 8.70 14.94 -4.04
N LEU A 159 9.32 15.06 -5.21
CA LEU A 159 10.65 15.64 -5.40
C LEU A 159 10.63 17.14 -5.77
N SER A 160 9.46 17.80 -5.79
CA SER A 160 9.35 19.18 -6.27
C SER A 160 9.90 20.21 -5.29
N ASP A 161 9.80 19.96 -3.99
CA ASP A 161 10.26 20.85 -2.95
C ASP A 161 11.52 20.33 -2.21
N VAL A 162 12.07 21.18 -1.34
CA VAL A 162 13.33 20.88 -0.63
C VAL A 162 13.13 19.80 0.43
N LEU A 163 11.99 19.79 1.10
CA LEU A 163 11.68 18.83 2.17
C LEU A 163 11.53 17.43 1.58
N GLY A 164 10.66 17.25 0.59
CA GLY A 164 10.44 15.98 -0.08
C GLY A 164 11.72 15.38 -0.69
N LYS A 165 12.56 16.24 -1.33
CA LYS A 165 13.90 15.80 -1.77
C LYS A 165 14.77 15.32 -0.64
N SER A 166 14.79 16.03 0.48
CA SER A 166 15.65 15.70 1.62
C SER A 166 15.22 14.39 2.26
N GLU A 167 13.92 14.20 2.44
CA GLU A 167 13.34 12.97 2.99
C GLU A 167 13.60 11.79 2.08
N THR A 168 13.34 11.91 0.78
CA THR A 168 13.58 10.85 -0.20
C THR A 168 15.06 10.46 -0.26
N LEU A 169 15.99 11.41 -0.29
CA LEU A 169 17.42 11.13 -0.29
C LEU A 169 17.88 10.45 1.01
N ALA A 170 17.35 10.88 2.16
CA ALA A 170 17.65 10.29 3.45
C ALA A 170 17.12 8.85 3.54
N GLU A 171 15.91 8.59 3.07
CA GLU A 171 15.32 7.27 3.01
C GLU A 171 16.12 6.31 2.13
N TYR A 172 16.46 6.72 0.91
CA TYR A 172 17.29 5.90 0.03
C TYR A 172 18.66 5.59 0.63
N TYR A 173 19.27 6.59 1.28
CA TYR A 173 20.54 6.36 1.98
C TYR A 173 20.37 5.36 3.11
N TYR A 174 19.35 5.52 3.94
CA TYR A 174 19.09 4.65 5.08
C TYR A 174 18.78 3.20 4.66
N LEU A 175 17.88 3.01 3.69
CA LEU A 175 17.40 1.68 3.30
C LEU A 175 18.30 0.99 2.26
N LYS A 176 18.91 1.75 1.36
CA LYS A 176 19.72 1.22 0.23
C LYS A 176 21.21 1.57 0.30
N GLY A 177 21.63 2.41 1.25
CA GLY A 177 23.01 2.91 1.32
C GLY A 177 23.39 3.84 0.17
N ASN A 178 22.45 4.23 -0.66
CA ASN A 178 22.69 5.05 -1.86
C ASN A 178 21.58 6.09 -2.04
N PRO A 179 21.84 7.39 -1.77
CA PRO A 179 20.84 8.44 -1.97
C PRO A 179 20.45 8.63 -3.45
N GLY A 180 21.28 8.18 -4.40
CA GLY A 180 21.00 8.21 -5.84
C GLY A 180 20.12 7.04 -6.34
N TYR A 181 19.47 6.29 -5.47
CA TYR A 181 18.62 5.15 -5.85
C TYR A 181 17.38 5.56 -6.66
N VAL A 182 17.04 6.84 -6.68
CA VAL A 182 15.87 7.44 -7.34
C VAL A 182 15.64 6.94 -8.77
N THR A 183 16.69 6.87 -9.60
CA THR A 183 16.57 6.42 -10.98
C THR A 183 16.18 4.94 -11.07
N ARG A 184 16.71 4.13 -10.18
CA ARG A 184 16.39 2.70 -10.15
C ARG A 184 14.98 2.46 -9.62
N ASP A 185 14.55 3.23 -8.65
CA ASP A 185 13.23 3.14 -8.05
C ASP A 185 12.13 3.39 -9.10
N ILE A 186 12.23 4.51 -9.82
CA ILE A 186 11.28 4.82 -10.89
C ILE A 186 11.32 3.78 -12.03
N GLN A 187 12.49 3.25 -12.37
CA GLN A 187 12.61 2.18 -13.36
C GLN A 187 11.87 0.91 -12.91
N GLN A 188 11.97 0.52 -11.65
CA GLN A 188 11.24 -0.63 -11.10
C GLN A 188 9.73 -0.41 -11.15
N MET A 189 9.27 0.75 -10.71
CA MET A 189 7.86 1.14 -10.77
C MET A 189 7.32 1.07 -12.21
N MET A 190 8.05 1.65 -13.17
CA MET A 190 7.64 1.66 -14.59
C MET A 190 7.78 0.29 -15.27
N SER A 191 8.53 -0.65 -14.72
CA SER A 191 8.71 -2.00 -15.28
C SER A 191 7.59 -2.97 -14.96
N VAL A 192 6.69 -2.65 -14.03
CA VAL A 192 5.56 -3.52 -13.64
C VAL A 192 4.71 -3.87 -14.85
N THR A 193 4.39 -5.16 -15.00
CA THR A 193 3.56 -5.70 -16.07
C THR A 193 2.21 -6.18 -15.56
N LYS A 194 1.24 -6.40 -16.45
CA LYS A 194 -0.04 -7.04 -16.09
C LYS A 194 0.17 -8.41 -15.45
N ALA A 195 1.13 -9.16 -15.94
CA ALA A 195 1.46 -10.47 -15.39
C ALA A 195 1.95 -10.36 -13.94
N ASP A 196 2.71 -9.30 -13.60
CA ASP A 196 3.13 -9.04 -12.23
C ASP A 196 1.93 -8.72 -11.32
N VAL A 197 1.00 -7.89 -11.79
CA VAL A 197 -0.23 -7.55 -11.04
C VAL A 197 -1.05 -8.81 -10.73
N ILE A 198 -1.27 -9.66 -11.72
CA ILE A 198 -2.00 -10.94 -11.51
C ILE A 198 -1.22 -11.88 -10.61
N ARG A 199 0.10 -11.95 -10.76
CA ARG A 199 0.96 -12.80 -9.93
C ARG A 199 0.92 -12.39 -8.47
N VAL A 200 1.05 -11.10 -8.14
CA VAL A 200 0.98 -10.64 -6.75
C VAL A 200 -0.41 -10.82 -6.16
N TYR A 201 -1.47 -10.64 -6.93
CA TYR A 201 -2.82 -10.99 -6.48
C TYR A 201 -2.92 -12.45 -6.05
N ASN A 202 -2.48 -13.38 -6.89
CA ASN A 202 -2.51 -14.81 -6.58
C ASN A 202 -1.57 -15.19 -5.42
N THR A 203 -0.50 -14.43 -5.22
CA THR A 203 0.50 -14.72 -4.18
C THR A 203 0.04 -14.26 -2.81
N TYR A 204 -0.58 -13.08 -2.72
CA TYR A 204 -0.84 -12.41 -1.45
C TYR A 204 -2.31 -12.32 -1.05
N PHE A 205 -3.27 -12.46 -2.00
CA PHE A 205 -4.70 -12.26 -1.72
C PHE A 205 -5.55 -13.50 -2.00
N LYS A 206 -5.46 -14.06 -3.20
CA LYS A 206 -6.34 -15.16 -3.60
C LYS A 206 -6.17 -16.39 -2.72
N ASN A 207 -7.21 -16.75 -1.96
CA ASN A 207 -7.20 -17.86 -1.02
C ASN A 207 -6.07 -17.76 0.03
N LYS A 208 -5.67 -16.54 0.40
CA LYS A 208 -4.65 -16.32 1.42
C LYS A 208 -5.30 -15.89 2.75
N PRO A 209 -4.70 -16.30 3.87
CA PRO A 209 -5.18 -15.84 5.16
C PRO A 209 -4.92 -14.35 5.35
N TYR A 210 -5.83 -13.71 6.06
CA TYR A 210 -5.79 -12.28 6.41
C TYR A 210 -6.31 -12.06 7.82
N VAL A 211 -6.09 -10.87 8.35
CA VAL A 211 -6.77 -10.42 9.57
C VAL A 211 -7.96 -9.56 9.15
N ALA A 212 -9.15 -9.94 9.61
CA ALA A 212 -10.36 -9.13 9.48
C ALA A 212 -10.65 -8.46 10.82
N THR A 213 -10.66 -7.15 10.84
CA THR A 213 -11.06 -6.36 12.02
C THR A 213 -12.37 -5.65 11.68
N SER A 214 -13.33 -5.74 12.60
CA SER A 214 -14.64 -5.09 12.44
C SER A 214 -15.04 -4.34 13.70
N PHE A 215 -15.73 -3.23 13.52
CA PHE A 215 -16.28 -2.37 14.59
C PHE A 215 -17.49 -1.60 14.08
#